data_abe27b74b0e3c4a541e62db0cdebee79
#
_entry.id   abe27b74b0e3c4a541e62db0cdebee79
#
_cell.length_a   1.000
_cell.length_b   1.000
_cell.length_c   1.000
_cell.angle_alpha   90.00
_cell.angle_beta   90.00
_cell.angle_gamma   90.00
#
_symmetry.space_group_name_H-M   'P 1'
#
loop_
_entity.id
_entity.type
_entity.pdbx_description
1 polymer ?
#
loop_
_entity_poly.entity_id
_entity_poly.type
_entity_poly.pdbx_seq_one_letter_code
_entity_poly.pdbx_strand_id
1 'polypeptide(L)'
;HLPIWEVDFVFLTTIRDHLNDFWDYDPDALNVGGTEEGLAGLSLPKDVAKMMKKILGYSKIINNTNLFTSKWNGAKDSFTELSSKLTNGYKIALLIESKNFTNNKKEFISKPTHWVILEKISINESKKTITLEVFTWAEIKSWTVSFEVFKDGYYGYVAGK
;
A
#
# COMPACT_ATOMS: atom_id res chain seq x y z
N HIS A 1 -15.09 -20.42 -3.00
CA HIS A 1 -14.03 -19.86 -2.19
C HIS A 1 -14.25 -18.37 -1.97
N LEU A 2 -14.37 -18.00 -0.72
CA LEU A 2 -14.50 -16.58 -0.41
C LEU A 2 -13.26 -15.87 -0.97
N PRO A 3 -13.44 -14.82 -1.73
CA PRO A 3 -12.29 -14.04 -2.15
C PRO A 3 -11.61 -13.47 -0.91
N ILE A 4 -10.56 -14.15 -0.50
CA ILE A 4 -9.80 -13.81 0.72
C ILE A 4 -9.34 -12.37 0.66
N TRP A 5 -9.13 -11.87 -0.54
CA TRP A 5 -8.72 -10.50 -0.75
C TRP A 5 -9.69 -9.46 -0.24
N GLU A 6 -10.97 -9.63 -0.49
CA GLU A 6 -11.97 -8.70 0.02
C GLU A 6 -12.03 -8.77 1.53
N VAL A 7 -11.84 -9.97 2.10
CA VAL A 7 -11.77 -10.12 3.56
C VAL A 7 -10.52 -9.45 4.10
N ASP A 8 -9.37 -9.70 3.49
CA ASP A 8 -8.10 -9.10 3.88
C ASP A 8 -8.19 -7.58 3.81
N PHE A 9 -8.78 -7.07 2.75
CA PHE A 9 -8.92 -5.64 2.58
C PHE A 9 -9.91 -5.03 3.56
N VAL A 10 -10.99 -5.72 3.86
CA VAL A 10 -11.92 -5.26 4.90
C VAL A 10 -11.17 -5.11 6.22
N PHE A 11 -10.27 -6.01 6.55
CA PHE A 11 -9.42 -5.83 7.71
C PHE A 11 -8.53 -4.61 7.59
N LEU A 12 -7.87 -4.41 6.46
CA LEU A 12 -7.00 -3.24 6.27
C LEU A 12 -7.74 -1.92 6.38
N THR A 13 -8.98 -1.86 5.91
CA THR A 13 -9.76 -0.63 5.94
C THR A 13 -10.54 -0.45 7.24
N THR A 14 -10.96 -1.54 7.84
CA THR A 14 -11.82 -1.52 9.05
C THR A 14 -10.99 -1.56 10.32
N ILE A 15 -9.90 -2.32 10.30
CA ILE A 15 -9.13 -2.60 11.50
C ILE A 15 -8.49 -1.36 12.10
N ARG A 16 -8.30 -0.32 11.30
CA ARG A 16 -7.82 0.96 11.82
C ARG A 16 -8.70 1.46 12.96
N ASP A 17 -9.99 1.24 12.85
CA ASP A 17 -10.95 1.64 13.87
C ASP A 17 -10.91 0.70 15.08
N HIS A 18 -10.28 -0.46 14.95
CA HIS A 18 -10.21 -1.50 15.95
C HIS A 18 -8.78 -1.87 16.36
N LEU A 19 -7.79 -1.09 15.99
CA LEU A 19 -6.38 -1.42 16.26
C LEU A 19 -6.09 -1.59 17.74
N ASN A 20 -6.74 -0.80 18.60
CA ASN A 20 -6.58 -0.91 20.05
C ASN A 20 -7.05 -2.26 20.58
N ASP A 21 -8.05 -2.86 19.96
CA ASP A 21 -8.64 -4.10 20.41
C ASP A 21 -7.80 -5.31 20.02
N PHE A 22 -7.04 -5.20 18.94
CA PHE A 22 -6.36 -6.35 18.36
C PHE A 22 -4.87 -6.41 18.61
N TRP A 23 -4.18 -5.30 18.81
CA TRP A 23 -2.72 -5.32 18.74
C TRP A 23 -2.01 -4.35 19.66
N ASP A 24 -2.57 -3.97 20.75
CA ASP A 24 -1.95 -2.97 21.62
C ASP A 24 -1.49 -1.76 20.83
N TYR A 25 -2.30 -1.36 19.90
CA TYR A 25 -2.02 -0.22 19.05
C TYR A 25 -1.95 1.05 19.89
N ASP A 26 -0.92 1.84 19.65
CA ASP A 26 -0.75 3.12 20.32
C ASP A 26 -1.38 4.24 19.48
N PRO A 27 -2.58 4.72 19.85
CA PRO A 27 -3.23 5.78 19.10
C PRO A 27 -2.44 7.09 19.14
N ASP A 28 -1.67 7.31 20.21
CA ASP A 28 -0.86 8.53 20.29
C ASP A 28 0.31 8.48 19.32
N ALA A 29 0.94 7.33 19.15
CA ALA A 29 2.00 7.17 18.17
C ALA A 29 1.51 7.45 16.77
N LEU A 30 0.34 6.93 16.40
CA LEU A 30 -0.24 7.21 15.10
C LEU A 30 -0.65 8.67 14.96
N ASN A 31 -1.28 9.21 15.99
CA ASN A 31 -1.74 10.60 15.97
C ASN A 31 -0.57 11.59 15.93
N VAL A 32 0.48 11.32 16.67
CA VAL A 32 1.69 12.15 16.66
C VAL A 32 2.30 12.14 15.26
N GLY A 33 2.54 10.98 14.70
CA GLY A 33 3.07 10.88 13.34
C GLY A 33 2.12 11.52 12.34
N GLY A 34 0.81 11.25 12.48
CA GLY A 34 -0.19 11.82 11.60
C GLY A 34 -0.30 13.33 11.71
N THR A 35 -0.24 13.86 12.92
CA THR A 35 -0.37 15.29 13.15
C THR A 35 0.83 16.05 12.61
N GLU A 36 2.03 15.60 12.96
CA GLU A 36 3.26 16.27 12.57
C GLU A 36 3.61 16.10 11.11
N GLU A 37 3.39 14.89 10.60
CA GLU A 37 3.80 14.50 9.25
C GLU A 37 2.62 14.45 8.26
N GLY A 38 1.42 14.78 8.72
CA GLY A 38 0.24 14.65 7.87
C GLY A 38 -0.19 13.22 7.65
N LEU A 39 0.12 12.33 8.58
CA LEU A 39 -0.17 10.89 8.49
C LEU A 39 -1.37 10.48 9.34
N ALA A 40 -2.14 11.44 9.83
CA ALA A 40 -3.29 11.17 10.69
C ALA A 40 -4.25 10.18 10.04
N GLY A 41 -4.61 9.15 10.78
CA GLY A 41 -5.52 8.13 10.30
C GLY A 41 -4.89 7.07 9.40
N LEU A 42 -3.61 7.10 9.15
CA LEU A 42 -2.90 6.08 8.39
C LEU A 42 -2.36 5.01 9.34
N SER A 43 -2.62 3.74 9.04
CA SER A 43 -1.98 2.64 9.77
C SER A 43 -0.50 2.60 9.45
N LEU A 44 0.32 2.34 10.47
CA LEU A 44 1.77 2.24 10.27
C LEU A 44 2.13 0.92 9.58
N PRO A 45 3.21 0.89 8.78
CA PRO A 45 3.63 -0.35 8.12
C PRO A 45 3.86 -1.51 9.08
N LYS A 46 4.42 -1.26 10.25
CA LYS A 46 4.62 -2.29 11.27
C LYS A 46 3.30 -2.90 11.76
N ASP A 47 2.24 -2.10 11.80
CA ASP A 47 0.92 -2.56 12.24
C ASP A 47 0.23 -3.35 11.14
N VAL A 48 0.40 -2.96 9.88
CA VAL A 48 -0.07 -3.75 8.74
C VAL A 48 0.63 -5.11 8.70
N ALA A 49 1.95 -5.13 8.89
CA ALA A 49 2.72 -6.37 8.95
C ALA A 49 2.24 -7.27 10.10
N LYS A 50 2.00 -6.68 11.27
CA LYS A 50 1.51 -7.40 12.44
C LYS A 50 0.10 -7.97 12.20
N MET A 51 -0.76 -7.23 11.53
CA MET A 51 -2.09 -7.70 11.15
C MET A 51 -1.99 -8.91 10.23
N MET A 52 -1.16 -8.84 9.21
CA MET A 52 -0.95 -9.97 8.29
C MET A 52 -0.49 -11.22 9.05
N LYS A 53 0.39 -11.06 10.00
CA LYS A 53 0.90 -12.18 10.78
C LYS A 53 -0.13 -12.73 11.76
N LYS A 54 -0.75 -11.85 12.55
CA LYS A 54 -1.61 -12.27 13.68
C LYS A 54 -3.03 -12.60 13.27
N ILE A 55 -3.59 -11.87 12.33
CA ILE A 55 -4.99 -12.03 11.93
C ILE A 55 -5.12 -12.90 10.71
N LEU A 56 -4.30 -12.64 9.67
CA LEU A 56 -4.36 -13.41 8.44
C LEU A 56 -3.54 -14.70 8.49
N GLY A 57 -2.70 -14.85 9.51
CA GLY A 57 -1.92 -16.07 9.71
C GLY A 57 -0.78 -16.26 8.72
N TYR A 58 -0.33 -15.20 8.07
CA TYR A 58 0.78 -15.30 7.14
C TYR A 58 2.08 -15.54 7.90
N SER A 59 2.89 -16.48 7.42
CA SER A 59 4.16 -16.85 8.04
C SER A 59 5.35 -16.10 7.48
N LYS A 60 5.23 -15.59 6.26
CA LYS A 60 6.30 -14.83 5.61
C LYS A 60 5.82 -13.41 5.41
N ILE A 61 6.52 -12.46 6.03
CA ILE A 61 6.17 -11.05 6.00
C ILE A 61 7.37 -10.25 5.52
N ILE A 62 7.13 -9.35 4.57
CA ILE A 62 8.13 -8.41 4.08
C ILE A 62 7.58 -7.01 4.29
N ASN A 63 8.34 -6.16 4.97
CA ASN A 63 8.03 -4.74 5.10
C ASN A 63 9.12 -3.95 4.35
N ASN A 64 8.76 -3.44 3.17
CA ASN A 64 9.65 -2.64 2.34
C ASN A 64 9.02 -1.28 2.10
N THR A 65 8.95 -0.47 3.16
CA THR A 65 8.32 0.83 3.15
C THR A 65 9.25 1.92 3.68
N ASN A 66 8.94 3.15 3.32
CA ASN A 66 9.51 4.33 3.94
C ASN A 66 8.41 5.40 4.00
N LEU A 67 8.16 5.95 5.19
CA LEU A 67 7.11 6.94 5.38
C LEU A 67 7.48 8.33 4.86
N PHE A 68 8.76 8.58 4.62
CA PHE A 68 9.27 9.93 4.37
C PHE A 68 9.86 10.10 2.97
N THR A 69 10.24 9.01 2.33
CA THR A 69 10.82 9.05 0.99
C THR A 69 10.24 7.96 0.11
N SER A 70 10.12 8.27 -1.17
CA SER A 70 9.66 7.29 -2.16
C SER A 70 10.55 6.04 -2.16
N LYS A 71 9.93 4.89 -2.36
CA LYS A 71 10.61 3.60 -2.53
C LYS A 71 10.86 3.27 -4.00
N TRP A 72 10.76 4.26 -4.84
CA TRP A 72 11.01 4.09 -6.26
C TRP A 72 12.49 3.88 -6.54
N ASN A 73 12.79 2.84 -7.28
CA ASN A 73 14.17 2.53 -7.73
C ASN A 73 14.22 2.35 -9.25
N GLY A 74 13.29 2.98 -9.96
CA GLY A 74 13.14 2.88 -11.40
C GLY A 74 11.89 2.10 -11.79
N ALA A 75 11.33 2.42 -12.96
CA ALA A 75 10.07 1.83 -13.40
C ALA A 75 10.16 0.31 -13.51
N LYS A 76 11.19 -0.16 -14.19
CA LYS A 76 11.35 -1.58 -14.44
C LYS A 76 11.63 -2.37 -13.16
N ASP A 77 12.49 -1.85 -12.30
CA ASP A 77 12.84 -2.54 -11.06
C ASP A 77 11.68 -2.58 -10.10
N SER A 78 10.95 -1.48 -9.94
CA SER A 78 9.77 -1.45 -9.07
C SER A 78 8.67 -2.37 -9.60
N PHE A 79 8.42 -2.33 -10.89
CA PHE A 79 7.46 -3.25 -11.53
C PHE A 79 7.87 -4.70 -11.34
N THR A 80 9.14 -5.03 -11.60
CA THR A 80 9.65 -6.40 -11.50
C THR A 80 9.53 -6.93 -10.08
N GLU A 81 9.87 -6.11 -9.10
CA GLU A 81 9.77 -6.49 -7.69
C GLU A 81 8.34 -6.82 -7.30
N LEU A 82 7.40 -5.92 -7.59
CA LEU A 82 6.00 -6.12 -7.25
C LEU A 82 5.38 -7.29 -8.02
N SER A 83 5.66 -7.38 -9.31
CA SER A 83 5.17 -8.46 -10.15
C SER A 83 5.69 -9.83 -9.70
N SER A 84 6.96 -9.89 -9.33
CA SER A 84 7.57 -11.12 -8.81
C SER A 84 6.92 -11.57 -7.51
N LYS A 85 6.66 -10.62 -6.59
CA LYS A 85 5.97 -10.95 -5.33
C LYS A 85 4.57 -11.49 -5.59
N LEU A 86 3.81 -10.88 -6.48
CA LEU A 86 2.48 -11.39 -6.85
C LEU A 86 2.57 -12.81 -7.43
N THR A 87 3.51 -13.02 -8.34
CA THR A 87 3.71 -14.33 -8.97
C THR A 87 4.06 -15.40 -7.93
N ASN A 88 4.82 -15.02 -6.91
CA ASN A 88 5.23 -15.94 -5.85
C ASN A 88 4.16 -16.09 -4.74
N GLY A 89 2.97 -15.62 -4.97
CA GLY A 89 1.83 -15.83 -4.07
C GLY A 89 1.72 -14.86 -2.91
N TYR A 90 2.56 -13.83 -2.87
CA TYR A 90 2.43 -12.81 -1.83
C TYR A 90 1.18 -11.97 -2.05
N LYS A 91 0.55 -11.63 -0.95
CA LYS A 91 -0.49 -10.62 -0.86
C LYS A 91 0.18 -9.29 -0.55
N ILE A 92 -0.13 -8.25 -1.32
CA ILE A 92 0.62 -7.00 -1.26
C ILE A 92 -0.29 -5.85 -0.90
N ALA A 93 0.06 -5.14 0.17
CA ALA A 93 -0.54 -3.85 0.50
C ALA A 93 0.46 -2.75 0.09
N LEU A 94 0.05 -1.88 -0.81
CA LEU A 94 0.86 -0.73 -1.25
C LEU A 94 0.58 0.47 -0.38
N LEU A 95 1.62 1.17 -0.04
CA LEU A 95 1.54 2.45 0.66
C LEU A 95 1.74 3.57 -0.35
N ILE A 96 0.72 4.41 -0.51
CA ILE A 96 0.69 5.41 -1.58
C ILE A 96 0.18 6.77 -1.12
N GLU A 97 0.50 7.79 -1.91
CA GLU A 97 -0.26 9.04 -1.92
C GLU A 97 -1.43 8.85 -2.88
N SER A 98 -2.64 8.70 -2.34
CA SER A 98 -3.79 8.29 -3.15
C SER A 98 -4.14 9.29 -4.25
N LYS A 99 -3.97 10.58 -4.03
CA LYS A 99 -4.29 11.61 -5.03
C LYS A 99 -3.41 11.53 -6.26
N ASN A 100 -2.13 11.16 -6.09
CA ASN A 100 -1.25 10.93 -7.23
C ASN A 100 -1.85 9.88 -8.16
N PHE A 101 -2.33 8.79 -7.60
CA PHE A 101 -2.83 7.66 -8.39
C PHE A 101 -4.22 7.90 -8.94
N THR A 102 -5.12 8.48 -8.16
CA THR A 102 -6.49 8.73 -8.62
C THR A 102 -6.56 9.82 -9.67
N ASN A 103 -5.70 10.82 -9.59
CA ASN A 103 -5.71 11.98 -10.48
C ASN A 103 -4.63 11.92 -11.57
N ASN A 104 -3.73 10.95 -11.51
CA ASN A 104 -2.54 10.87 -12.35
C ASN A 104 -1.79 12.20 -12.36
N LYS A 105 -1.51 12.73 -11.17
CA LYS A 105 -0.90 14.04 -11.01
C LYS A 105 0.03 14.04 -9.80
N LYS A 106 1.18 14.69 -9.91
CA LYS A 106 2.07 14.88 -8.77
C LYS A 106 1.48 15.92 -7.82
N GLU A 107 1.40 15.55 -6.55
CA GLU A 107 1.00 16.50 -5.51
C GLU A 107 2.18 17.39 -5.13
N PHE A 108 1.87 18.61 -4.72
CA PHE A 108 2.90 19.58 -4.32
C PHE A 108 3.73 19.08 -3.13
N ILE A 109 3.05 18.52 -2.14
CA ILE A 109 3.71 17.83 -1.03
C ILE A 109 3.22 16.40 -1.07
N SER A 110 4.10 15.49 -1.46
CA SER A 110 3.77 14.07 -1.50
C SER A 110 4.08 13.42 -0.16
N LYS A 111 3.13 12.64 0.32
CA LYS A 111 3.25 11.88 1.55
C LYS A 111 2.31 10.69 1.50
N PRO A 112 2.62 9.60 2.19
CA PRO A 112 1.71 8.45 2.18
C PRO A 112 0.40 8.81 2.90
N THR A 113 -0.71 8.47 2.26
CA THR A 113 -2.05 8.77 2.78
C THR A 113 -2.96 7.56 2.81
N HIS A 114 -2.59 6.48 2.13
CA HIS A 114 -3.55 5.39 1.93
C HIS A 114 -2.84 4.07 1.65
N TRP A 115 -3.50 2.97 2.05
CA TRP A 115 -3.13 1.61 1.72
C TRP A 115 -4.10 1.05 0.70
N VAL A 116 -3.59 0.34 -0.29
CA VAL A 116 -4.42 -0.39 -1.26
C VAL A 116 -3.86 -1.80 -1.44
N ILE A 117 -4.73 -2.75 -1.77
CA ILE A 117 -4.29 -4.10 -2.09
C ILE A 117 -3.98 -4.16 -3.59
N LEU A 118 -2.77 -4.58 -3.91
CA LEU A 118 -2.36 -4.74 -5.30
C LEU A 118 -2.85 -6.08 -5.84
N GLU A 119 -3.69 -6.03 -6.85
CA GLU A 119 -4.21 -7.22 -7.53
C GLU A 119 -3.39 -7.58 -8.76
N LYS A 120 -3.10 -6.58 -9.59
CA LYS A 120 -2.32 -6.73 -10.82
C LYS A 120 -1.48 -5.51 -11.07
N ILE A 121 -0.39 -5.69 -11.78
CA ILE A 121 0.46 -4.59 -12.21
C ILE A 121 1.01 -4.88 -13.59
N SER A 122 1.06 -3.85 -14.44
CA SER A 122 1.67 -3.93 -15.76
C SER A 122 2.42 -2.63 -16.08
N ILE A 123 3.35 -2.72 -17.01
CA ILE A 123 4.18 -1.59 -17.40
C ILE A 123 4.07 -1.40 -18.92
N ASN A 124 4.02 -0.14 -19.33
CA ASN A 124 4.12 0.24 -20.74
C ASN A 124 5.33 1.15 -20.87
N GLU A 125 6.45 0.59 -21.33
CA GLU A 125 7.70 1.32 -21.41
C GLU A 125 7.69 2.37 -22.49
N SER A 126 6.96 2.15 -23.59
CA SER A 126 6.89 3.13 -24.66
C SER A 126 6.10 4.37 -24.27
N LYS A 127 5.04 4.20 -23.51
CA LYS A 127 4.22 5.32 -22.99
C LYS A 127 4.71 5.83 -21.63
N LYS A 128 5.66 5.15 -21.03
CA LYS A 128 6.18 5.46 -19.69
C LYS A 128 5.05 5.54 -18.66
N THR A 129 4.23 4.50 -18.63
CA THR A 129 3.12 4.38 -17.67
C THR A 129 3.16 3.03 -16.97
N ILE A 130 2.59 3.01 -15.77
CA ILE A 130 2.33 1.79 -15.01
C ILE A 130 0.84 1.72 -14.74
N THR A 131 0.25 0.56 -14.98
CA THR A 131 -1.15 0.30 -14.68
C THR A 131 -1.24 -0.63 -13.48
N LEU A 132 -2.03 -0.23 -12.49
CA LEU A 132 -2.30 -1.02 -11.29
C LEU A 132 -3.77 -1.32 -11.23
N GLU A 133 -4.09 -2.59 -10.94
CA GLU A 133 -5.43 -2.97 -10.54
C GLU A 133 -5.38 -3.18 -9.03
N VAL A 134 -6.17 -2.42 -8.30
CA VAL A 134 -6.11 -2.39 -6.83
C VAL A 134 -7.50 -2.58 -6.24
N PHE A 135 -7.52 -3.15 -5.03
CA PHE A 135 -8.73 -3.17 -4.23
C PHE A 135 -8.64 -2.05 -3.20
N THR A 136 -9.58 -1.15 -3.24
CA THR A 136 -9.63 0.02 -2.36
C THR A 136 -11.06 0.54 -2.25
N TRP A 137 -11.43 1.07 -1.08
CA TRP A 137 -12.79 1.55 -0.82
C TRP A 137 -13.87 0.55 -1.24
N ALA A 138 -13.65 -0.73 -0.90
CA ALA A 138 -14.55 -1.85 -1.15
C ALA A 138 -14.84 -2.14 -2.62
N GLU A 139 -13.96 -1.73 -3.53
CA GLU A 139 -14.11 -2.04 -4.96
C GLU A 139 -12.75 -2.19 -5.65
N ILE A 140 -12.76 -2.84 -6.81
CA ILE A 140 -11.58 -2.96 -7.66
C ILE A 140 -11.51 -1.73 -8.56
N LYS A 141 -10.35 -1.07 -8.54
CA LYS A 141 -10.08 0.10 -9.39
C LYS A 141 -8.85 -0.15 -10.23
N SER A 142 -8.82 0.44 -11.41
CA SER A 142 -7.67 0.40 -12.30
C SER A 142 -7.13 1.81 -12.47
N TRP A 143 -5.83 1.97 -12.19
CA TRP A 143 -5.14 3.25 -12.33
C TRP A 143 -4.00 3.12 -13.31
N THR A 144 -3.94 3.99 -14.31
CA THR A 144 -2.79 4.11 -15.19
C THR A 144 -2.13 5.45 -14.94
N VAL A 145 -0.89 5.41 -14.47
CA VAL A 145 -0.16 6.62 -14.07
C VAL A 145 1.19 6.67 -14.77
N SER A 146 1.68 7.89 -14.96
CA SER A 146 3.02 8.09 -15.50
C SER A 146 4.09 7.60 -14.52
N PHE A 147 5.29 7.32 -15.03
CA PHE A 147 6.42 6.95 -14.18
C PHE A 147 6.71 8.03 -13.12
N GLU A 148 6.60 9.29 -13.50
CA GLU A 148 6.84 10.40 -12.57
C GLU A 148 5.82 10.44 -11.44
N VAL A 149 4.56 10.22 -11.76
CA VAL A 149 3.48 10.18 -10.77
C VAL A 149 3.67 8.99 -9.84
N PHE A 150 3.99 7.83 -10.39
CA PHE A 150 4.27 6.64 -9.57
C PHE A 150 5.45 6.89 -8.64
N LYS A 151 6.56 7.39 -9.17
CA LYS A 151 7.75 7.73 -8.41
C LYS A 151 7.43 8.62 -7.21
N ASP A 152 6.64 9.66 -7.45
CA ASP A 152 6.33 10.64 -6.42
C ASP A 152 5.37 10.11 -5.34
N GLY A 153 4.50 9.19 -5.71
CA GLY A 153 3.42 8.71 -4.83
C GLY A 153 3.59 7.30 -4.26
N TYR A 154 4.71 6.64 -4.49
CA TYR A 154 4.92 5.27 -4.07
C TYR A 154 5.87 5.20 -2.88
N TYR A 155 5.38 4.68 -1.76
CA TYR A 155 6.15 4.61 -0.51
C TYR A 155 6.49 3.18 -0.09
N GLY A 156 6.28 2.23 -0.97
CA GLY A 156 6.64 0.85 -0.72
C GLY A 156 5.45 -0.03 -0.42
N TYR A 157 5.72 -1.18 0.17
CA TYR A 157 4.70 -2.18 0.40
C TYR A 157 4.99 -3.02 1.62
N VAL A 158 3.94 -3.64 2.13
CA VAL A 158 4.01 -4.77 3.05
C VAL A 158 3.41 -5.96 2.32
N ALA A 159 4.12 -7.07 2.32
CA ALA A 159 3.68 -8.28 1.64
C ALA A 159 3.72 -9.47 2.59
N GLY A 160 2.81 -10.42 2.39
CA GLY A 160 2.75 -11.61 3.21
C GLY A 160 2.18 -12.81 2.47
N LYS A 161 2.55 -13.99 2.94
CA LYS A 161 1.93 -15.24 2.50
C LYS A 161 2.04 -16.34 3.53
#